data_9a8d80f3ec1a1de3cb521d9452f570a1
#
_entry.id   9a8d80f3ec1a1de3cb521d9452f570a1
#
_cell.length_a   1.000
_cell.length_b   1.000
_cell.length_c   1.000
_cell.angle_alpha   90.00
_cell.angle_beta   90.00
_cell.angle_gamma   90.00
#
_symmetry.space_group_name_H-M   'P 1'
#
loop_
_entity.id
_entity.type
_entity.pdbx_description
1 polymer ?
#
loop_
_entity_poly.entity_id
_entity_poly.type
_entity_poly.pdbx_seq_one_letter_code
_entity_poly.pdbx_strand_id
1 'polypeptide(L)'
;MSGTAIATAGRVLWRMLERRGIDPEPLFREAGLDPGKLNNPLARYPAEPAREVWALVAKRLHDPGFGLTIAQAWQPSDFHALGCALMASTTLREALNRVLRYNAVVYGPVSYSFCEEGDHATLSYIAEQGAVGETPILEDTRWAVILDACRRIYGEDLDPLEVTFMHPAPDSAMDQFSQYFRCPLRFGQSVAQMNFPAEILDRPLPASNREL
;
A
#
# COMPACT_ATOMS: atom_id res chain seq x y z
N MET A 1 2.40 6.66 22.04
CA MET A 1 3.79 6.91 21.50
C MET A 1 3.61 7.13 20.00
N SER A 2 4.05 8.28 19.49
CA SER A 2 3.96 8.56 18.06
C SER A 2 4.84 7.57 17.29
N GLY A 3 4.24 6.74 16.45
CA GLY A 3 4.96 5.80 15.60
C GLY A 3 5.85 6.50 14.56
N THR A 4 6.71 5.74 13.90
CA THR A 4 7.56 6.24 12.82
C THR A 4 7.47 5.33 11.60
N ALA A 5 7.59 5.90 10.40
CA ALA A 5 7.65 5.19 9.12
C ALA A 5 9.09 5.26 8.55
N ILE A 6 9.48 4.28 7.73
CA ILE A 6 10.77 4.37 7.02
C ILE A 6 10.72 5.51 6.00
N ALA A 7 11.77 6.33 5.95
CA ALA A 7 11.79 7.50 5.06
C ALA A 7 11.78 7.11 3.58
N THR A 8 12.41 6.00 3.21
CA THR A 8 12.52 5.55 1.82
C THR A 8 11.18 5.15 1.20
N ALA A 9 10.15 4.79 1.99
CA ALA A 9 8.80 4.58 1.48
C ALA A 9 8.22 5.84 0.81
N GLY A 10 8.68 7.03 1.19
CA GLY A 10 8.32 8.28 0.54
C GLY A 10 8.88 8.48 -0.87
N ARG A 11 9.88 7.68 -1.28
CA ARG A 11 10.52 7.82 -2.62
C ARG A 11 9.55 7.58 -3.77
N VAL A 12 8.62 6.66 -3.62
CA VAL A 12 7.65 6.39 -4.67
C VAL A 12 6.74 7.61 -4.88
N LEU A 13 6.26 8.22 -3.80
CA LEU A 13 5.49 9.46 -3.87
C LEU A 13 6.29 10.59 -4.52
N TRP A 14 7.54 10.78 -4.08
CA TRP A 14 8.45 11.78 -4.64
C TRP A 14 8.61 11.63 -6.15
N ARG A 15 9.00 10.43 -6.63
CA ARG A 15 9.16 10.15 -8.06
C ARG A 15 7.88 10.37 -8.87
N MET A 16 6.71 10.07 -8.29
CA MET A 16 5.45 10.23 -9.02
C MET A 16 5.03 11.69 -9.12
N LEU A 17 5.32 12.51 -8.12
CA LEU A 17 5.10 13.96 -8.19
C LEU A 17 6.00 14.60 -9.26
N GLU A 18 7.29 14.26 -9.28
CA GLU A 18 8.22 14.71 -10.33
C GLU A 18 7.73 14.33 -11.73
N ARG A 19 7.27 13.08 -11.94
CA ARG A 19 6.70 12.64 -13.22
C ARG A 19 5.47 13.44 -13.66
N ARG A 20 4.73 14.00 -12.69
CA ARG A 20 3.59 14.90 -12.94
C ARG A 20 4.02 16.38 -13.10
N GLY A 21 5.33 16.67 -13.10
CA GLY A 21 5.85 18.03 -13.17
C GLY A 21 5.63 18.85 -11.92
N ILE A 22 5.38 18.20 -10.78
CA ILE A 22 5.20 18.84 -9.48
C ILE A 22 6.48 18.69 -8.69
N ASP A 23 7.04 19.83 -8.20
CA ASP A 23 8.15 19.79 -7.27
C ASP A 23 7.68 19.22 -5.92
N PRO A 24 8.23 18.06 -5.48
CA PRO A 24 7.79 17.44 -4.22
C PRO A 24 8.38 18.13 -2.99
N GLU A 25 9.51 18.84 -3.13
CA GLU A 25 10.26 19.38 -1.98
C GLU A 25 9.39 20.30 -1.10
N PRO A 26 8.65 21.29 -1.65
CA PRO A 26 7.78 22.13 -0.84
C PRO A 26 6.73 21.34 -0.04
N LEU A 27 6.12 20.32 -0.64
CA LEU A 27 5.08 19.50 0.01
C LEU A 27 5.67 18.69 1.19
N PHE A 28 6.85 18.09 0.99
CA PHE A 28 7.53 17.36 2.07
C PHE A 28 7.93 18.31 3.21
N ARG A 29 8.48 19.48 2.91
CA ARG A 29 8.85 20.48 3.92
C ARG A 29 7.64 21.04 4.65
N GLU A 30 6.54 21.31 3.95
CA GLU A 30 5.27 21.77 4.55
C GLU A 30 4.72 20.73 5.53
N ALA A 31 4.82 19.44 5.20
CA ALA A 31 4.48 18.34 6.10
C ALA A 31 5.48 18.14 7.25
N GLY A 32 6.57 18.90 7.31
CA GLY A 32 7.62 18.75 8.32
C GLY A 32 8.58 17.58 8.07
N LEU A 33 8.67 17.11 6.83
CA LEU A 33 9.58 16.04 6.41
C LEU A 33 10.84 16.62 5.77
N ASP A 34 12.01 16.10 6.17
CA ASP A 34 13.29 16.42 5.54
C ASP A 34 13.53 15.54 4.30
N PRO A 35 13.50 16.11 3.07
CA PRO A 35 13.71 15.34 1.85
C PRO A 35 15.06 14.63 1.79
N GLY A 36 16.10 15.15 2.46
CA GLY A 36 17.43 14.54 2.52
C GLY A 36 17.44 13.14 3.15
N LYS A 37 16.40 12.80 3.92
CA LYS A 37 16.25 11.48 4.53
C LYS A 37 15.75 10.40 3.57
N LEU A 38 15.17 10.77 2.44
CA LEU A 38 14.56 9.80 1.49
C LEU A 38 15.54 8.73 0.98
N ASN A 39 16.82 9.07 0.85
CA ASN A 39 17.84 8.16 0.36
C ASN A 39 18.65 7.48 1.48
N ASN A 40 18.32 7.74 2.73
CA ASN A 40 18.98 7.10 3.87
C ASN A 40 18.17 5.87 4.34
N PRO A 41 18.70 4.66 4.19
CA PRO A 41 17.98 3.43 4.56
C PRO A 41 17.69 3.31 6.07
N LEU A 42 18.40 4.01 6.92
CA LEU A 42 18.19 3.99 8.36
C LEU A 42 17.30 5.15 8.84
N ALA A 43 16.98 6.10 7.96
CA ALA A 43 16.20 7.26 8.35
C ALA A 43 14.71 6.91 8.51
N ARG A 44 14.09 7.59 9.46
CA ARG A 44 12.67 7.46 9.74
C ARG A 44 12.01 8.83 9.79
N TYR A 45 10.76 8.87 9.39
CA TYR A 45 9.87 10.01 9.56
C TYR A 45 8.88 9.75 10.71
N PRO A 46 8.48 10.78 11.45
CA PRO A 46 7.33 10.67 12.34
C PRO A 46 6.08 10.29 11.52
N ALA A 47 5.24 9.42 12.07
CA ALA A 47 4.10 8.87 11.33
C ALA A 47 3.05 9.94 10.94
N GLU A 48 2.81 10.91 11.79
CA GLU A 48 1.87 12.00 11.52
C GLU A 48 2.31 12.87 10.33
N PRO A 49 3.53 13.47 10.31
CA PRO A 49 4.06 14.16 9.13
C PRO A 49 4.08 13.29 7.87
N ALA A 50 4.39 11.99 8.00
CA ALA A 50 4.39 11.06 6.87
C ALA A 50 2.98 10.82 6.29
N ARG A 51 1.91 10.97 7.08
CA ARG A 51 0.53 10.96 6.60
C ARG A 51 0.09 12.31 6.06
N GLU A 52 0.54 13.40 6.70
CA GLU A 52 0.18 14.77 6.29
C GLU A 52 0.62 15.08 4.86
N VAL A 53 1.78 14.59 4.41
CA VAL A 53 2.20 14.80 3.01
C VAL A 53 1.19 14.26 2.00
N TRP A 54 0.49 13.17 2.32
CA TRP A 54 -0.58 12.62 1.46
C TRP A 54 -1.81 13.53 1.41
N ALA A 55 -2.17 14.16 2.54
CA ALA A 55 -3.26 15.12 2.59
C ALA A 55 -2.93 16.38 1.76
N LEU A 56 -1.70 16.85 1.83
CA LEU A 56 -1.23 17.97 1.00
C LEU A 56 -1.22 17.61 -0.49
N VAL A 57 -0.79 16.40 -0.83
CA VAL A 57 -0.83 15.89 -2.21
C VAL A 57 -2.28 15.79 -2.71
N ALA A 58 -3.19 15.24 -1.92
CA ALA A 58 -4.61 15.15 -2.27
C ALA A 58 -5.22 16.53 -2.59
N LYS A 59 -4.92 17.52 -1.76
CA LYS A 59 -5.35 18.92 -1.97
C LYS A 59 -4.76 19.56 -3.24
N ARG A 60 -3.55 19.16 -3.61
CA ARG A 60 -2.82 19.75 -4.75
C ARG A 60 -3.22 19.14 -6.09
N LEU A 61 -3.38 17.80 -6.12
CA LEU A 61 -3.56 17.07 -7.38
C LEU A 61 -5.02 17.02 -7.85
N HIS A 62 -5.97 16.93 -6.96
CA HIS A 62 -7.39 16.68 -7.29
C HIS A 62 -7.57 15.49 -8.26
N ASP A 63 -6.71 14.46 -8.14
CA ASP A 63 -6.71 13.25 -8.97
C ASP A 63 -7.05 12.02 -8.11
N PRO A 64 -8.30 11.55 -8.12
CA PRO A 64 -8.72 10.40 -7.31
C PRO A 64 -8.05 9.09 -7.71
N GLY A 65 -7.54 8.97 -8.94
CA GLY A 65 -6.83 7.77 -9.41
C GLY A 65 -5.33 7.77 -9.08
N PHE A 66 -4.81 8.82 -8.44
CA PHE A 66 -3.37 8.97 -8.21
C PHE A 66 -2.79 7.84 -7.35
N GLY A 67 -3.53 7.35 -6.36
CA GLY A 67 -3.11 6.23 -5.52
C GLY A 67 -2.78 4.97 -6.32
N LEU A 68 -3.58 4.68 -7.35
CA LEU A 68 -3.35 3.54 -8.24
C LEU A 68 -2.08 3.70 -9.09
N THR A 69 -1.81 4.93 -9.56
CA THR A 69 -0.60 5.20 -10.35
C THR A 69 0.67 5.08 -9.51
N ILE A 70 0.61 5.40 -8.22
CA ILE A 70 1.73 5.20 -7.29
C ILE A 70 2.06 3.71 -7.17
N ALA A 71 1.05 2.86 -7.05
CA ALA A 71 1.25 1.42 -6.95
C ALA A 71 1.98 0.83 -8.17
N GLN A 72 1.77 1.37 -9.35
CA GLN A 72 2.50 0.94 -10.57
C GLN A 72 3.99 1.34 -10.58
N ALA A 73 4.40 2.26 -9.72
CA ALA A 73 5.75 2.85 -9.72
C ALA A 73 6.61 2.43 -8.53
N TRP A 74 6.06 1.71 -7.56
CA TRP A 74 6.83 1.26 -6.40
C TRP A 74 7.85 0.18 -6.81
N GLN A 75 8.92 0.09 -6.02
CA GLN A 75 9.95 -0.91 -6.16
C GLN A 75 10.19 -1.61 -4.81
N PRO A 76 10.58 -2.90 -4.79
CA PRO A 76 10.88 -3.61 -3.54
C PRO A 76 11.88 -2.85 -2.66
N SER A 77 12.86 -2.17 -3.27
CA SER A 77 13.85 -1.34 -2.56
C SER A 77 13.26 -0.13 -1.81
N ASP A 78 12.05 0.31 -2.14
CA ASP A 78 11.38 1.39 -1.40
C ASP A 78 10.97 0.95 0.00
N PHE A 79 10.70 -0.35 0.17
CA PHE A 79 10.30 -0.98 1.43
C PHE A 79 11.41 -1.82 2.07
N HIS A 80 12.66 -1.65 1.64
CA HIS A 80 13.83 -2.33 2.20
C HIS A 80 13.66 -3.86 2.34
N ALA A 81 13.99 -4.35 3.55
CA ALA A 81 13.92 -5.77 3.86
C ALA A 81 12.52 -6.38 3.65
N LEU A 82 11.44 -5.61 3.88
CA LEU A 82 10.09 -6.09 3.61
C LEU A 82 9.87 -6.34 2.11
N GLY A 83 10.26 -5.41 1.25
CA GLY A 83 10.12 -5.58 -0.18
C GLY A 83 10.89 -6.80 -0.71
N CYS A 84 12.14 -6.98 -0.26
CA CYS A 84 12.92 -8.17 -0.60
C CYS A 84 12.29 -9.46 -0.04
N ALA A 85 11.80 -9.42 1.21
CA ALA A 85 11.17 -10.55 1.85
C ALA A 85 9.87 -10.97 1.13
N LEU A 86 9.08 -10.02 0.63
CA LEU A 86 7.89 -10.31 -0.18
C LEU A 86 8.28 -11.04 -1.46
N MET A 87 9.29 -10.52 -2.19
CA MET A 87 9.75 -11.15 -3.44
C MET A 87 10.36 -12.55 -3.23
N ALA A 88 10.88 -12.86 -2.04
CA ALA A 88 11.45 -14.16 -1.68
C ALA A 88 10.43 -15.10 -1.01
N SER A 89 9.15 -14.76 -0.99
CA SER A 89 8.12 -15.63 -0.41
C SER A 89 7.87 -16.85 -1.29
N THR A 90 7.62 -18.00 -0.64
CA THR A 90 7.37 -19.27 -1.33
C THR A 90 5.88 -19.54 -1.57
N THR A 91 5.03 -18.87 -0.82
CA THR A 91 3.57 -18.91 -0.95
C THR A 91 2.97 -17.51 -0.73
N LEU A 92 1.74 -17.29 -1.22
CA LEU A 92 1.02 -16.04 -0.99
C LEU A 92 0.73 -15.85 0.51
N ARG A 93 0.41 -16.92 1.23
CA ARG A 93 0.25 -16.92 2.70
C ARG A 93 1.48 -16.36 3.40
N GLU A 94 2.65 -16.83 3.02
CA GLU A 94 3.90 -16.35 3.60
C GLU A 94 4.10 -14.85 3.33
N ALA A 95 3.83 -14.41 2.10
CA ALA A 95 3.93 -12.99 1.74
C ALA A 95 2.99 -12.11 2.57
N LEU A 96 1.71 -12.49 2.67
CA LEU A 96 0.73 -11.74 3.47
C LEU A 96 1.11 -11.70 4.96
N ASN A 97 1.56 -12.82 5.53
CA ASN A 97 2.06 -12.85 6.92
C ASN A 97 3.29 -11.94 7.12
N ARG A 98 4.14 -11.79 6.12
CA ARG A 98 5.25 -10.83 6.17
C ARG A 98 4.76 -9.39 6.14
N VAL A 99 3.74 -9.08 5.35
CA VAL A 99 3.08 -7.75 5.40
C VAL A 99 2.60 -7.47 6.81
N LEU A 100 1.83 -8.39 7.41
CA LEU A 100 1.32 -8.23 8.78
C LEU A 100 2.45 -7.97 9.80
N ARG A 101 3.50 -8.78 9.72
CA ARG A 101 4.60 -8.76 10.70
C ARG A 101 5.45 -7.49 10.60
N TYR A 102 5.71 -7.02 9.38
CA TYR A 102 6.66 -5.93 9.17
C TYR A 102 6.02 -4.59 8.81
N ASN A 103 4.71 -4.56 8.62
CA ASN A 103 4.00 -3.35 8.25
C ASN A 103 4.25 -2.18 9.22
N ALA A 104 4.23 -2.42 10.53
CA ALA A 104 4.49 -1.40 11.53
C ALA A 104 5.90 -0.79 11.40
N VAL A 105 6.87 -1.53 10.84
CA VAL A 105 8.22 -1.01 10.57
C VAL A 105 8.21 -0.05 9.39
N VAL A 106 7.39 -0.34 8.35
CA VAL A 106 7.34 0.44 7.11
C VAL A 106 6.48 1.70 7.29
N TYR A 107 5.27 1.55 7.79
CA TYR A 107 4.26 2.61 7.79
C TYR A 107 3.95 3.21 9.15
N GLY A 108 4.61 2.75 10.22
CA GLY A 108 4.30 3.15 11.58
C GLY A 108 3.12 2.37 12.17
N PRO A 109 2.34 2.96 13.10
CA PRO A 109 1.29 2.27 13.83
C PRO A 109 0.06 2.05 12.93
N VAL A 110 0.19 1.16 11.99
CA VAL A 110 -0.89 0.68 11.11
C VAL A 110 -1.06 -0.80 11.39
N SER A 111 -2.27 -1.24 11.64
CA SER A 111 -2.56 -2.63 11.92
C SER A 111 -3.33 -3.28 10.78
N TYR A 112 -2.88 -4.45 10.40
CA TYR A 112 -3.65 -5.35 9.54
C TYR A 112 -4.01 -6.60 10.32
N SER A 113 -5.13 -7.19 10.00
CA SER A 113 -5.48 -8.55 10.42
C SER A 113 -5.67 -9.42 9.18
N PHE A 114 -5.39 -10.70 9.34
CA PHE A 114 -5.60 -11.69 8.30
C PHE A 114 -6.35 -12.87 8.92
N CYS A 115 -7.49 -13.23 8.36
CA CYS A 115 -8.28 -14.37 8.81
C CYS A 115 -8.73 -15.20 7.61
N GLU A 116 -9.01 -16.46 7.88
CA GLU A 116 -9.54 -17.42 6.92
C GLU A 116 -10.84 -17.97 7.44
N GLU A 117 -11.88 -17.93 6.61
CA GLU A 117 -13.20 -18.46 6.93
C GLU A 117 -13.73 -19.23 5.71
N GLY A 118 -13.77 -20.56 5.82
CA GLY A 118 -14.20 -21.43 4.74
C GLY A 118 -13.26 -21.36 3.54
N ASP A 119 -13.77 -20.93 2.40
CA ASP A 119 -13.03 -20.80 1.14
C ASP A 119 -12.47 -19.38 0.88
N HIS A 120 -12.57 -18.50 1.87
CA HIS A 120 -12.14 -17.10 1.78
C HIS A 120 -11.00 -16.76 2.75
N ALA A 121 -10.11 -15.91 2.31
CA ALA A 121 -9.06 -15.30 3.12
C ALA A 121 -9.17 -13.79 3.04
N THR A 122 -9.29 -13.13 4.17
CA THR A 122 -9.53 -11.70 4.30
C THR A 122 -8.35 -10.99 4.93
N LEU A 123 -7.76 -10.05 4.20
CA LEU A 123 -6.83 -9.07 4.73
C LEU A 123 -7.61 -7.80 5.06
N SER A 124 -7.63 -7.41 6.34
CA SER A 124 -8.34 -6.22 6.80
C SER A 124 -7.37 -5.16 7.28
N TYR A 125 -7.61 -3.91 6.94
CA TYR A 125 -6.93 -2.75 7.49
C TYR A 125 -7.69 -2.24 8.70
N ILE A 126 -6.98 -2.11 9.82
CA ILE A 126 -7.53 -1.59 11.06
C ILE A 126 -6.95 -0.20 11.28
N ALA A 127 -7.75 0.83 10.99
CA ALA A 127 -7.37 2.20 11.31
C ALA A 127 -7.27 2.40 12.82
N GLU A 128 -6.20 3.05 13.30
CA GLU A 128 -6.19 3.52 14.69
C GLU A 128 -7.29 4.56 14.89
N GLN A 129 -8.08 4.41 15.96
CA GLN A 129 -9.09 5.42 16.31
C GLN A 129 -8.42 6.79 16.48
N GLY A 130 -8.87 7.76 15.71
CA GLY A 130 -8.32 9.13 15.74
C GLY A 130 -7.04 9.31 14.92
N ALA A 131 -6.68 8.39 14.04
CA ALA A 131 -5.57 8.57 13.13
C ALA A 131 -5.81 9.80 12.24
N VAL A 132 -5.08 10.88 12.49
CA VAL A 132 -5.10 12.09 11.67
C VAL A 132 -4.35 11.81 10.36
N GLY A 133 -4.86 12.30 9.23
CA GLY A 133 -4.18 12.24 7.93
C GLY A 133 -4.45 10.97 7.10
N GLU A 134 -5.41 10.14 7.50
CA GLU A 134 -5.93 9.13 6.58
C GLU A 134 -6.69 9.81 5.44
N THR A 135 -6.26 9.55 4.22
CA THR A 135 -6.87 10.11 3.01
C THR A 135 -7.25 9.00 2.04
N PRO A 136 -8.26 9.19 1.19
CA PRO A 136 -8.59 8.24 0.14
C PRO A 136 -7.37 7.80 -0.66
N ILE A 137 -6.54 8.74 -1.11
CA ILE A 137 -5.32 8.45 -1.89
C ILE A 137 -4.36 7.52 -1.13
N LEU A 138 -4.21 7.68 0.17
CA LEU A 138 -3.32 6.84 0.98
C LEU A 138 -3.89 5.43 1.14
N GLU A 139 -5.20 5.31 1.35
CA GLU A 139 -5.90 4.02 1.41
C GLU A 139 -5.81 3.29 0.07
N ASP A 140 -6.10 3.98 -1.03
CA ASP A 140 -5.98 3.45 -2.39
C ASP A 140 -4.58 2.95 -2.70
N THR A 141 -3.58 3.75 -2.36
CA THR A 141 -2.17 3.39 -2.55
C THR A 141 -1.81 2.12 -1.79
N ARG A 142 -2.29 1.95 -0.56
CA ARG A 142 -2.01 0.74 0.24
C ARG A 142 -2.57 -0.50 -0.44
N TRP A 143 -3.87 -0.50 -0.78
CA TRP A 143 -4.49 -1.64 -1.43
C TRP A 143 -3.88 -1.95 -2.78
N ALA A 144 -3.62 -0.92 -3.56
CA ALA A 144 -3.02 -1.08 -4.87
C ALA A 144 -1.58 -1.63 -4.78
N VAL A 145 -0.75 -1.14 -3.84
CA VAL A 145 0.62 -1.66 -3.62
C VAL A 145 0.59 -3.12 -3.13
N ILE A 146 -0.31 -3.47 -2.20
CA ILE A 146 -0.44 -4.85 -1.71
C ILE A 146 -0.85 -5.77 -2.85
N LEU A 147 -1.85 -5.41 -3.63
CA LEU A 147 -2.30 -6.22 -4.76
C LEU A 147 -1.21 -6.36 -5.84
N ASP A 148 -0.52 -5.28 -6.18
CA ASP A 148 0.58 -5.32 -7.16
C ASP A 148 1.73 -6.21 -6.65
N ALA A 149 2.07 -6.14 -5.36
CA ALA A 149 3.05 -7.03 -4.76
C ALA A 149 2.63 -8.50 -4.85
N CYS A 150 1.35 -8.80 -4.56
CA CYS A 150 0.80 -10.13 -4.71
C CYS A 150 0.84 -10.61 -6.17
N ARG A 151 0.48 -9.77 -7.13
CA ARG A 151 0.56 -10.09 -8.57
C ARG A 151 1.99 -10.34 -9.05
N ARG A 152 2.95 -9.57 -8.58
CA ARG A 152 4.38 -9.77 -8.95
C ARG A 152 4.93 -11.11 -8.51
N ILE A 153 4.48 -11.65 -7.38
CA ILE A 153 4.97 -12.93 -6.85
C ILE A 153 4.13 -14.12 -7.29
N TYR A 154 2.82 -13.95 -7.42
CA TYR A 154 1.88 -15.02 -7.77
C TYR A 154 1.69 -15.15 -9.30
N GLY A 155 1.56 -14.03 -9.98
CA GLY A 155 1.25 -13.91 -11.41
C GLY A 155 0.20 -12.84 -11.66
N GLU A 156 0.18 -12.29 -12.85
CA GLU A 156 -0.73 -11.21 -13.26
C GLU A 156 -2.22 -11.61 -13.24
N ASP A 157 -2.51 -12.91 -13.22
CA ASP A 157 -3.88 -13.44 -13.18
C ASP A 157 -4.48 -13.48 -11.77
N LEU A 158 -3.75 -12.98 -10.76
CA LEU A 158 -4.29 -12.90 -9.42
C LEU A 158 -5.30 -11.75 -9.32
N ASP A 159 -6.57 -12.13 -9.13
CA ASP A 159 -7.66 -11.21 -8.86
C ASP A 159 -8.25 -11.47 -7.46
N PRO A 160 -8.48 -10.43 -6.66
CA PRO A 160 -9.23 -10.57 -5.43
C PRO A 160 -10.69 -10.96 -5.70
N LEU A 161 -11.35 -11.54 -4.71
CA LEU A 161 -12.79 -11.79 -4.78
C LEU A 161 -13.60 -10.49 -4.62
N GLU A 162 -13.12 -9.59 -3.76
CA GLU A 162 -13.73 -8.29 -3.49
C GLU A 162 -12.69 -7.38 -2.80
N VAL A 163 -12.80 -6.06 -3.02
CA VAL A 163 -12.08 -5.05 -2.24
C VAL A 163 -13.07 -4.04 -1.69
N THR A 164 -12.94 -3.73 -0.40
CA THR A 164 -13.73 -2.71 0.28
C THR A 164 -12.88 -1.53 0.70
N PHE A 165 -13.46 -0.32 0.62
CA PHE A 165 -12.84 0.95 0.96
C PHE A 165 -13.69 1.69 1.98
N MET A 166 -13.03 2.41 2.90
CA MET A 166 -13.74 3.22 3.90
C MET A 166 -14.20 4.57 3.32
N HIS A 167 -13.50 5.12 2.36
CA HIS A 167 -13.87 6.38 1.72
C HIS A 167 -15.02 6.21 0.70
N PRO A 168 -15.72 7.31 0.33
CA PRO A 168 -16.74 7.30 -0.72
C PRO A 168 -16.15 6.92 -2.09
N ALA A 169 -17.01 6.41 -2.98
CA ALA A 169 -16.61 6.07 -4.34
C ALA A 169 -16.01 7.30 -5.08
N PRO A 170 -14.89 7.14 -5.77
CA PRO A 170 -14.29 8.21 -6.58
C PRO A 170 -14.95 8.25 -7.97
N ASP A 171 -16.15 8.83 -8.08
CA ASP A 171 -17.00 8.79 -9.28
C ASP A 171 -16.25 9.06 -10.59
N SER A 172 -15.30 10.01 -10.58
CA SER A 172 -14.51 10.35 -11.77
C SER A 172 -13.37 9.38 -12.11
N ALA A 173 -13.09 8.40 -11.25
CA ALA A 173 -12.00 7.43 -11.42
C ALA A 173 -12.48 5.96 -11.35
N MET A 174 -13.78 5.69 -11.28
CA MET A 174 -14.32 4.34 -11.10
C MET A 174 -13.86 3.36 -12.18
N ASP A 175 -13.73 3.79 -13.42
CA ASP A 175 -13.21 2.93 -14.50
C ASP A 175 -11.77 2.51 -14.24
N GLN A 176 -10.92 3.42 -13.72
CA GLN A 176 -9.54 3.12 -13.38
C GLN A 176 -9.46 2.10 -12.23
N PHE A 177 -10.30 2.27 -11.19
CA PHE A 177 -10.39 1.33 -10.08
C PHE A 177 -10.84 -0.05 -10.55
N SER A 178 -11.90 -0.13 -11.37
CA SER A 178 -12.43 -1.39 -11.90
C SER A 178 -11.39 -2.12 -12.76
N GLN A 179 -10.65 -1.39 -13.60
CA GLN A 179 -9.58 -1.96 -14.44
C GLN A 179 -8.39 -2.42 -13.61
N TYR A 180 -8.05 -1.69 -12.53
CA TYR A 180 -6.91 -2.03 -11.69
C TYR A 180 -7.20 -3.24 -10.80
N PHE A 181 -8.28 -3.22 -10.04
CA PHE A 181 -8.60 -4.28 -9.07
C PHE A 181 -9.18 -5.54 -9.73
N ARG A 182 -9.92 -5.42 -10.81
CA ARG A 182 -10.55 -6.50 -11.60
C ARG A 182 -11.48 -7.39 -10.76
N CYS A 183 -12.16 -6.81 -9.78
CA CYS A 183 -13.09 -7.47 -8.88
C CYS A 183 -14.21 -6.52 -8.45
N PRO A 184 -15.27 -7.00 -7.80
CA PRO A 184 -16.27 -6.15 -7.16
C PRO A 184 -15.62 -5.19 -6.13
N LEU A 185 -16.02 -3.91 -6.17
CA LEU A 185 -15.53 -2.86 -5.29
C LEU A 185 -16.69 -2.30 -4.46
N ARG A 186 -16.49 -2.14 -3.15
CA ARG A 186 -17.46 -1.51 -2.26
C ARG A 186 -16.81 -0.35 -1.52
N PHE A 187 -17.41 0.80 -1.63
CA PHE A 187 -16.96 2.04 -0.97
C PHE A 187 -17.87 2.41 0.21
N GLY A 188 -17.38 3.32 1.07
CA GLY A 188 -18.13 3.78 2.24
C GLY A 188 -18.34 2.70 3.31
N GLN A 189 -17.45 1.71 3.37
CA GLN A 189 -17.54 0.63 4.34
C GLN A 189 -16.88 1.03 5.67
N SER A 190 -17.27 0.38 6.76
CA SER A 190 -16.69 0.63 8.09
C SER A 190 -15.27 0.07 8.23
N VAL A 191 -14.88 -0.87 7.37
CA VAL A 191 -13.56 -1.52 7.37
C VAL A 191 -13.09 -1.68 5.94
N ALA A 192 -11.84 -1.36 5.69
CA ALA A 192 -11.21 -1.64 4.41
C ALA A 192 -10.66 -3.08 4.39
N GLN A 193 -11.01 -3.84 3.35
CA GLN A 193 -10.68 -5.26 3.24
C GLN A 193 -10.31 -5.65 1.80
N MET A 194 -9.49 -6.68 1.67
CA MET A 194 -9.24 -7.37 0.42
C MET A 194 -9.41 -8.87 0.63
N ASN A 195 -10.31 -9.46 -0.13
CA ASN A 195 -10.67 -10.86 -0.01
C ASN A 195 -10.03 -11.68 -1.13
N PHE A 196 -9.45 -12.82 -0.78
CA PHE A 196 -8.84 -13.77 -1.71
C PHE A 196 -9.49 -15.15 -1.59
N PRO A 197 -9.46 -15.98 -2.65
CA PRO A 197 -9.76 -17.40 -2.52
C PRO A 197 -8.74 -18.07 -1.59
N ALA A 198 -9.19 -18.82 -0.57
CA ALA A 198 -8.26 -19.49 0.35
C ALA A 198 -7.35 -20.51 -0.37
N GLU A 199 -7.86 -21.13 -1.43
CA GLU A 199 -7.14 -22.15 -2.21
C GLU A 199 -5.84 -21.66 -2.89
N ILE A 200 -5.70 -20.34 -3.12
CA ILE A 200 -4.50 -19.79 -3.76
C ILE A 200 -3.36 -19.55 -2.77
N LEU A 201 -3.65 -19.52 -1.47
CA LEU A 201 -2.71 -19.08 -0.44
C LEU A 201 -1.46 -19.94 -0.34
N ASP A 202 -1.61 -21.26 -0.47
CA ASP A 202 -0.54 -22.23 -0.27
C ASP A 202 0.02 -22.79 -1.58
N ARG A 203 -0.42 -22.27 -2.72
CA ARG A 203 0.18 -22.65 -4.01
C ARG A 203 1.64 -22.20 -4.05
N PRO A 204 2.58 -23.07 -4.45
CA PRO A 204 3.98 -22.70 -4.63
C PRO A 204 4.11 -21.55 -5.63
N LEU A 205 4.81 -20.49 -5.24
CA LEU A 205 5.06 -19.36 -6.12
C LEU A 205 6.18 -19.66 -7.14
N PRO A 206 6.18 -19.04 -8.32
CA PRO A 206 7.20 -19.25 -9.35
C PRO A 206 8.64 -19.05 -8.84
N ALA A 207 8.85 -18.13 -7.89
CA ALA A 207 10.16 -17.86 -7.31
C ALA A 207 10.65 -18.98 -6.36
N SER A 208 9.75 -19.85 -5.85
CA SER A 208 10.11 -20.94 -4.93
C SER A 208 10.88 -22.08 -5.62
N ASN A 209 10.80 -22.18 -6.95
CA ASN A 209 11.47 -23.21 -7.75
C ASN A 209 12.87 -22.80 -8.24
N ARG A 210 13.39 -21.66 -7.84
CA ARG A 210 14.77 -21.29 -8.11
C ARG A 210 15.65 -21.94 -7.04
N GLU A 211 16.12 -23.15 -7.32
CA GLU A 211 17.33 -23.66 -6.68
C GLU A 211 18.46 -22.66 -6.99
N LEU A 212 18.92 -21.96 -5.96
CA LEU A 212 20.12 -21.15 -5.99
C LEU A 212 21.32 -22.04 -5.70
#